data_2e6feb99ff7a3b9892cf2efa36e6a36e
#
_entry.id   2e6feb99ff7a3b9892cf2efa36e6a36e
#
_cell.length_a   1.000
_cell.length_b   1.000
_cell.length_c   1.000
_cell.angle_alpha   90.00
_cell.angle_beta   90.00
_cell.angle_gamma   90.00
#
_symmetry.space_group_name_H-M   'P 1'
#
loop_
_entity.id
_entity.type
_entity.pdbx_description
1 polymer ?
#
loop_
_entity_poly.entity_id
_entity_poly.type
_entity_poly.pdbx_seq_one_letter_code
_entity_poly.pdbx_strand_id
1 'polypeptide(L)'
;MSLFDLSGKVALITGSSRGIGKAIAMQMALHGARVVISSRKLEGCEAAAAEITAAGGTAFAHACHVGHKPELQGLVDATVAKWGRIDIVVCNAGANPHFGPSASLTDEVFDKIMHTNLLSNVWLSNMTLPAMAQRKDGALIVVSSVGGFVGSAMLGAYCLSKAADMQLARNLAVEWGPHNIRVNCIAPGIIRTSFSRALWADPARAAAFARANPLRRLGDPDDVAGLAVLLASRAGAFITGQTLIVDGGGLIGGGEPLT
;
A
#
# COMPACT_ATOMS: atom_id res chain seq x y z
N MET A 1 -13.89 -18.07 -15.23
CA MET A 1 -12.84 -17.24 -14.61
C MET A 1 -13.29 -16.85 -13.21
N SER A 2 -12.41 -16.92 -12.22
CA SER A 2 -12.67 -16.42 -10.86
C SER A 2 -12.91 -14.92 -10.88
N LEU A 3 -13.73 -14.40 -9.94
CA LEU A 3 -13.87 -12.94 -9.74
C LEU A 3 -12.55 -12.29 -9.33
N PHE A 4 -11.64 -13.05 -8.74
CA PHE A 4 -10.33 -12.61 -8.26
C PHE A 4 -9.20 -12.82 -9.29
N ASP A 5 -9.52 -13.29 -10.49
CA ASP A 5 -8.54 -13.52 -11.55
C ASP A 5 -7.91 -12.20 -12.01
N LEU A 6 -6.57 -12.15 -12.02
CA LEU A 6 -5.75 -11.03 -12.48
C LEU A 6 -4.90 -11.43 -13.70
N SER A 7 -5.23 -12.53 -14.38
CA SER A 7 -4.48 -13.00 -15.56
C SER A 7 -4.40 -11.92 -16.63
N GLY A 8 -3.21 -11.70 -17.16
CA GLY A 8 -2.93 -10.69 -18.18
C GLY A 8 -2.76 -9.26 -17.63
N LYS A 9 -3.02 -9.01 -16.34
CA LYS A 9 -2.81 -7.70 -15.72
C LYS A 9 -1.34 -7.49 -15.33
N VAL A 10 -0.92 -6.23 -15.34
CA VAL A 10 0.40 -5.78 -14.88
C VAL A 10 0.19 -4.92 -13.64
N ALA A 11 0.78 -5.33 -12.52
CA ALA A 11 0.70 -4.62 -11.25
C ALA A 11 2.05 -4.03 -10.86
N LEU A 12 2.10 -2.72 -10.63
CA LEU A 12 3.25 -2.01 -10.12
C LEU A 12 3.04 -1.72 -8.64
N ILE A 13 3.92 -2.26 -7.77
CA ILE A 13 3.79 -2.14 -6.32
C ILE A 13 5.04 -1.46 -5.74
N THR A 14 4.89 -0.28 -5.15
CA THR A 14 5.98 0.41 -4.48
C THR A 14 6.22 -0.13 -3.07
N GLY A 15 7.48 -0.12 -2.60
CA GLY A 15 7.82 -0.65 -1.27
C GLY A 15 7.57 -2.15 -1.11
N SER A 16 7.70 -2.92 -2.18
CA SER A 16 7.29 -4.33 -2.26
C SER A 16 8.40 -5.36 -2.05
N SER A 17 9.61 -4.95 -1.64
CA SER A 17 10.68 -5.91 -1.31
C SER A 17 10.46 -6.66 0.01
N ARG A 18 9.49 -6.24 0.85
CA ARG A 18 9.17 -6.85 2.15
C ARG A 18 7.80 -6.41 2.68
N GLY A 19 7.35 -7.05 3.76
CA GLY A 19 6.14 -6.67 4.51
C GLY A 19 4.87 -6.68 3.65
N ILE A 20 3.97 -5.70 3.88
CA ILE A 20 2.67 -5.61 3.21
C ILE A 20 2.82 -5.60 1.69
N GLY A 21 3.72 -4.76 1.15
CA GLY A 21 3.92 -4.66 -0.30
C GLY A 21 4.37 -5.98 -0.94
N LYS A 22 5.25 -6.76 -0.26
CA LYS A 22 5.67 -8.08 -0.75
C LYS A 22 4.50 -9.08 -0.72
N ALA A 23 3.72 -9.10 0.36
CA ALA A 23 2.55 -9.97 0.46
C ALA A 23 1.50 -9.64 -0.62
N ILE A 24 1.22 -8.36 -0.85
CA ILE A 24 0.34 -7.92 -1.94
C ILE A 24 0.88 -8.40 -3.30
N ALA A 25 2.17 -8.21 -3.58
CA ALA A 25 2.78 -8.64 -4.84
C ALA A 25 2.71 -10.15 -5.02
N MET A 26 2.99 -10.93 -3.98
CA MET A 26 2.88 -12.39 -3.99
C MET A 26 1.45 -12.83 -4.31
N GLN A 27 0.45 -12.30 -3.58
CA GLN A 27 -0.93 -12.68 -3.80
C GLN A 27 -1.44 -12.25 -5.19
N MET A 28 -1.10 -11.05 -5.67
CA MET A 28 -1.45 -10.64 -7.03
C MET A 28 -0.83 -11.54 -8.10
N ALA A 29 0.43 -11.97 -7.90
CA ALA A 29 1.11 -12.89 -8.82
C ALA A 29 0.47 -14.28 -8.82
N LEU A 30 0.09 -14.82 -7.65
CA LEU A 30 -0.61 -16.09 -7.53
C LEU A 30 -2.02 -16.08 -8.15
N HIS A 31 -2.62 -14.86 -8.27
CA HIS A 31 -3.88 -14.65 -8.99
C HIS A 31 -3.67 -14.31 -10.48
N GLY A 32 -2.45 -14.49 -11.01
CA GLY A 32 -2.15 -14.40 -12.44
C GLY A 32 -1.60 -13.05 -12.93
N ALA A 33 -1.40 -12.06 -12.07
CA ALA A 33 -0.79 -10.81 -12.47
C ALA A 33 0.72 -10.95 -12.69
N ARG A 34 1.26 -10.16 -13.63
CA ARG A 34 2.70 -9.87 -13.72
C ARG A 34 3.01 -8.70 -12.77
N VAL A 35 3.92 -8.89 -11.82
CA VAL A 35 4.14 -7.92 -10.75
C VAL A 35 5.51 -7.25 -10.83
N VAL A 36 5.56 -5.93 -10.62
CA VAL A 36 6.82 -5.19 -10.46
C VAL A 36 7.11 -5.03 -8.98
N ILE A 37 8.25 -5.53 -8.57
CA ILE A 37 8.78 -5.41 -7.21
C ILE A 37 9.71 -4.20 -7.17
N SER A 38 9.37 -3.20 -6.36
CA SER A 38 10.17 -1.98 -6.30
C SER A 38 10.41 -1.50 -4.87
N SER A 39 11.66 -1.20 -4.60
CA SER A 39 12.14 -0.50 -3.41
C SER A 39 13.50 0.15 -3.69
N ARG A 40 14.07 0.86 -2.70
CA ARG A 40 15.36 1.59 -2.86
C ARG A 40 16.58 0.70 -3.14
N LYS A 41 16.55 -0.56 -2.69
CA LYS A 41 17.68 -1.51 -2.86
C LYS A 41 17.27 -2.60 -3.84
N LEU A 42 18.01 -2.72 -4.94
CA LEU A 42 17.74 -3.70 -5.99
C LEU A 42 17.80 -5.14 -5.47
N GLU A 43 18.83 -5.46 -4.68
CA GLU A 43 19.01 -6.79 -4.08
C GLU A 43 17.75 -7.30 -3.36
N GLY A 44 17.12 -6.44 -2.54
CA GLY A 44 15.88 -6.81 -1.85
C GLY A 44 14.68 -6.98 -2.80
N CYS A 45 14.66 -6.27 -3.94
CA CYS A 45 13.65 -6.45 -4.96
C CYS A 45 13.85 -7.76 -5.71
N GLU A 46 15.10 -8.08 -6.06
CA GLU A 46 15.46 -9.34 -6.74
C GLU A 46 15.15 -10.57 -5.89
N ALA A 47 15.50 -10.51 -4.59
CA ALA A 47 15.17 -11.59 -3.65
C ALA A 47 13.65 -11.84 -3.58
N ALA A 48 12.84 -10.76 -3.45
CA ALA A 48 11.39 -10.89 -3.42
C ALA A 48 10.81 -11.36 -4.76
N ALA A 49 11.37 -10.92 -5.89
CA ALA A 49 10.96 -11.38 -7.22
C ALA A 49 11.29 -12.86 -7.44
N ALA A 50 12.45 -13.32 -6.94
CA ALA A 50 12.83 -14.74 -6.99
C ALA A 50 11.87 -15.63 -6.19
N GLU A 51 11.47 -15.20 -4.98
CA GLU A 51 10.47 -15.92 -4.17
C GLU A 51 9.11 -16.03 -4.90
N ILE A 52 8.65 -14.95 -5.54
CA ILE A 52 7.40 -14.95 -6.32
C ILE A 52 7.50 -15.89 -7.51
N THR A 53 8.64 -15.87 -8.21
CA THR A 53 8.88 -16.76 -9.36
C THR A 53 8.95 -18.21 -8.94
N ALA A 54 9.59 -18.52 -7.82
CA ALA A 54 9.64 -19.87 -7.25
C ALA A 54 8.24 -20.39 -6.85
N ALA A 55 7.32 -19.49 -6.47
CA ALA A 55 5.92 -19.81 -6.19
C ALA A 55 5.04 -19.92 -7.46
N GLY A 56 5.62 -19.82 -8.66
CA GLY A 56 4.92 -19.92 -9.95
C GLY A 56 4.38 -18.61 -10.50
N GLY A 57 4.65 -17.48 -9.86
CA GLY A 57 4.27 -16.14 -10.33
C GLY A 57 5.25 -15.55 -11.35
N THR A 58 4.91 -14.39 -11.88
CA THR A 58 5.78 -13.62 -12.79
C THR A 58 6.13 -12.28 -12.16
N ALA A 59 7.40 -12.04 -11.89
CA ALA A 59 7.89 -10.84 -11.23
C ALA A 59 9.03 -10.16 -11.99
N PHE A 60 9.15 -8.84 -11.81
CA PHE A 60 10.22 -8.00 -12.32
C PHE A 60 10.72 -7.08 -11.22
N ALA A 61 12.02 -7.10 -10.93
CA ALA A 61 12.65 -6.25 -9.93
C ALA A 61 13.16 -4.94 -10.54
N HIS A 62 12.88 -3.81 -9.88
CA HIS A 62 13.40 -2.50 -10.26
C HIS A 62 13.64 -1.62 -9.03
N ALA A 63 14.84 -1.10 -8.86
CA ALA A 63 15.15 -0.17 -7.77
C ALA A 63 14.52 1.20 -8.03
N CYS A 64 13.89 1.79 -7.00
CA CYS A 64 13.31 3.12 -7.07
C CYS A 64 13.18 3.73 -5.68
N HIS A 65 13.67 4.95 -5.51
CA HIS A 65 13.38 5.79 -4.38
C HIS A 65 12.17 6.68 -4.70
N VAL A 66 11.00 6.35 -4.14
CA VAL A 66 9.72 7.01 -4.48
C VAL A 66 9.70 8.52 -4.21
N GLY A 67 10.54 9.01 -3.30
CA GLY A 67 10.72 10.45 -3.06
C GLY A 67 11.47 11.18 -4.19
N HIS A 68 11.95 10.50 -5.22
CA HIS A 68 12.63 11.08 -6.37
C HIS A 68 11.78 10.88 -7.63
N LYS A 69 11.13 11.95 -8.10
CA LYS A 69 10.23 11.91 -9.24
C LYS A 69 10.86 11.29 -10.50
N PRO A 70 12.13 11.56 -10.86
CA PRO A 70 12.77 10.91 -12.01
C PRO A 70 12.92 9.40 -11.86
N GLU A 71 13.18 8.88 -10.63
CA GLU A 71 13.26 7.45 -10.40
C GLU A 71 11.90 6.77 -10.52
N LEU A 72 10.82 7.44 -10.07
CA LEU A 72 9.44 6.96 -10.28
C LEU A 72 9.10 6.91 -11.78
N GLN A 73 9.49 7.93 -12.56
CA GLN A 73 9.30 7.90 -14.01
C GLN A 73 10.08 6.73 -14.65
N GLY A 74 11.34 6.53 -14.27
CA GLY A 74 12.13 5.38 -14.73
C GLY A 74 11.50 4.02 -14.39
N LEU A 75 10.87 3.88 -13.21
CA LEU A 75 10.13 2.68 -12.81
C LEU A 75 8.91 2.44 -13.72
N VAL A 76 8.14 3.48 -14.02
CA VAL A 76 7.00 3.42 -14.94
C VAL A 76 7.46 3.04 -16.34
N ASP A 77 8.48 3.72 -16.87
CA ASP A 77 9.03 3.49 -18.20
C ASP A 77 9.57 2.06 -18.35
N ALA A 78 10.33 1.58 -17.38
CA ALA A 78 10.85 0.21 -17.36
C ALA A 78 9.72 -0.83 -17.33
N THR A 79 8.63 -0.56 -16.59
CA THR A 79 7.46 -1.44 -16.55
C THR A 79 6.76 -1.50 -17.91
N VAL A 80 6.54 -0.34 -18.52
CA VAL A 80 5.91 -0.24 -19.83
C VAL A 80 6.80 -0.86 -20.92
N ALA A 81 8.11 -0.61 -20.90
CA ALA A 81 9.05 -1.24 -21.83
C ALA A 81 9.02 -2.78 -21.75
N LYS A 82 8.88 -3.32 -20.52
CA LYS A 82 8.88 -4.79 -20.30
C LYS A 82 7.57 -5.45 -20.69
N TRP A 83 6.42 -4.85 -20.41
CA TRP A 83 5.11 -5.51 -20.53
C TRP A 83 4.04 -4.72 -21.29
N GLY A 84 4.39 -3.54 -21.81
CA GLY A 84 3.54 -2.70 -22.67
C GLY A 84 2.47 -1.92 -21.94
N ARG A 85 2.23 -2.18 -20.63
CA ARG A 85 1.14 -1.57 -19.88
C ARG A 85 1.31 -1.65 -18.36
N ILE A 86 0.54 -0.83 -17.66
CA ILE A 86 0.30 -0.95 -16.22
C ILE A 86 -1.23 -0.91 -16.04
N ASP A 87 -1.79 -1.88 -15.30
CA ASP A 87 -3.23 -2.01 -15.05
C ASP A 87 -3.59 -1.76 -13.60
N ILE A 88 -2.65 -2.07 -12.71
CA ILE A 88 -2.83 -1.97 -11.27
C ILE A 88 -1.62 -1.22 -10.71
N VAL A 89 -1.88 -0.21 -9.89
CA VAL A 89 -0.86 0.49 -9.12
C VAL A 89 -1.15 0.34 -7.64
N VAL A 90 -0.14 -0.06 -6.87
CA VAL A 90 -0.21 -0.10 -5.41
C VAL A 90 0.83 0.86 -4.83
N CYS A 91 0.36 2.00 -4.33
CA CYS A 91 1.13 2.99 -3.60
C CYS A 91 1.27 2.52 -2.15
N ASN A 92 2.31 1.69 -1.88
CA ASN A 92 2.53 1.11 -0.55
C ASN A 92 3.79 1.65 0.13
N ALA A 93 4.75 2.20 -0.60
CA ALA A 93 5.94 2.78 0.01
C ALA A 93 5.58 3.89 0.99
N GLY A 94 6.22 3.88 2.16
CA GLY A 94 6.00 4.89 3.19
C GLY A 94 7.19 5.02 4.13
N ALA A 95 7.27 6.15 4.80
CA ALA A 95 8.29 6.45 5.80
C ALA A 95 7.67 7.14 7.03
N ASN A 96 8.23 6.85 8.19
CA ASN A 96 7.95 7.57 9.42
C ASN A 96 9.24 7.68 10.24
N PRO A 97 10.11 8.65 9.94
CA PRO A 97 11.36 8.86 10.66
C PRO A 97 11.22 9.61 12.00
N HIS A 98 10.02 10.05 12.36
CA HIS A 98 9.77 10.80 13.59
C HIS A 98 8.80 10.04 14.51
N PHE A 99 9.19 9.94 15.78
CA PHE A 99 8.35 9.41 16.86
C PHE A 99 8.49 10.36 18.06
N GLY A 100 7.54 11.26 18.21
CA GLY A 100 7.58 12.32 19.22
C GLY A 100 6.45 13.34 19.04
N PRO A 101 6.34 14.30 19.97
CA PRO A 101 5.35 15.37 19.88
C PRO A 101 5.62 16.29 18.69
N SER A 102 4.59 16.92 18.16
CA SER A 102 4.70 17.81 16.98
C SER A 102 5.72 18.96 17.18
N ALA A 103 5.90 19.43 18.42
CA ALA A 103 6.88 20.46 18.74
C ALA A 103 8.35 20.05 18.53
N SER A 104 8.65 18.74 18.43
CA SER A 104 9.99 18.22 18.15
C SER A 104 10.20 17.83 16.67
N LEU A 105 9.20 18.06 15.83
CA LEU A 105 9.27 17.77 14.41
C LEU A 105 9.97 18.94 13.69
N THR A 106 11.00 18.63 12.88
CA THR A 106 11.62 19.64 12.01
C THR A 106 10.96 19.69 10.63
N ASP A 107 11.11 20.81 9.93
CA ASP A 107 10.53 20.99 8.59
C ASP A 107 11.08 19.94 7.60
N GLU A 108 12.38 19.62 7.67
CA GLU A 108 13.00 18.61 6.78
C GLU A 108 12.40 17.22 7.00
N VAL A 109 12.08 16.88 8.24
CA VAL A 109 11.46 15.59 8.57
C VAL A 109 10.00 15.59 8.13
N PHE A 110 9.27 16.67 8.32
CA PHE A 110 7.93 16.83 7.82
C PHE A 110 7.88 16.70 6.30
N ASP A 111 8.72 17.43 5.60
CA ASP A 111 8.83 17.39 4.13
C ASP A 111 9.14 15.98 3.64
N LYS A 112 10.09 15.29 4.29
CA LYS A 112 10.44 13.91 3.95
C LYS A 112 9.24 12.97 4.08
N ILE A 113 8.44 13.12 5.14
CA ILE A 113 7.22 12.32 5.34
C ILE A 113 6.22 12.62 4.23
N MET A 114 5.92 13.89 3.97
CA MET A 114 4.95 14.31 2.97
C MET A 114 5.37 13.92 1.54
N HIS A 115 6.64 14.12 1.19
CA HIS A 115 7.18 13.71 -0.10
C HIS A 115 7.09 12.19 -0.32
N THR A 116 7.49 11.41 0.70
CA THR A 116 7.53 9.96 0.58
C THR A 116 6.12 9.35 0.61
N ASN A 117 5.25 9.82 1.51
CA ASN A 117 3.96 9.16 1.75
C ASN A 117 2.85 9.67 0.84
N LEU A 118 2.85 10.97 0.50
CA LEU A 118 1.76 11.59 -0.25
C LEU A 118 2.19 12.02 -1.66
N LEU A 119 3.22 12.87 -1.78
CA LEU A 119 3.58 13.47 -3.06
C LEU A 119 4.03 12.41 -4.09
N SER A 120 4.71 11.37 -3.63
CA SER A 120 5.08 10.22 -4.48
C SER A 120 3.84 9.52 -5.07
N ASN A 121 2.76 9.41 -4.29
CA ASN A 121 1.50 8.80 -4.72
C ASN A 121 0.81 9.67 -5.77
N VAL A 122 0.84 11.02 -5.59
CA VAL A 122 0.35 11.99 -6.59
C VAL A 122 1.14 11.87 -7.89
N TRP A 123 2.48 11.81 -7.83
CA TRP A 123 3.29 11.65 -9.03
C TRP A 123 3.00 10.36 -9.76
N LEU A 124 2.96 9.24 -9.03
CA LEU A 124 2.74 7.92 -9.63
C LEU A 124 1.35 7.80 -10.26
N SER A 125 0.30 8.37 -9.62
CA SER A 125 -1.02 8.43 -10.23
C SER A 125 -1.03 9.25 -11.52
N ASN A 126 -0.40 10.42 -11.53
CA ASN A 126 -0.31 11.27 -12.74
C ASN A 126 0.47 10.60 -13.88
N MET A 127 1.45 9.75 -13.59
CA MET A 127 2.24 9.01 -14.57
C MET A 127 1.48 7.80 -15.16
N THR A 128 0.51 7.24 -14.43
CA THR A 128 -0.09 5.94 -14.79
C THR A 128 -1.56 6.03 -15.20
N LEU A 129 -2.37 6.86 -14.53
CA LEU A 129 -3.82 6.93 -14.76
C LEU A 129 -4.20 7.38 -16.16
N PRO A 130 -3.51 8.33 -16.85
CA PRO A 130 -3.87 8.71 -18.21
C PRO A 130 -3.85 7.55 -19.21
N ALA A 131 -2.84 6.66 -19.12
CA ALA A 131 -2.74 5.50 -20.00
C ALA A 131 -3.79 4.42 -19.65
N MET A 132 -4.15 4.27 -18.37
CA MET A 132 -5.26 3.40 -17.94
C MET A 132 -6.61 3.93 -18.46
N ALA A 133 -6.82 5.25 -18.40
CA ALA A 133 -8.05 5.90 -18.86
C ALA A 133 -8.30 5.71 -20.36
N GLN A 134 -7.25 5.75 -21.20
CA GLN A 134 -7.35 5.44 -22.63
C GLN A 134 -7.90 4.03 -22.89
N ARG A 135 -7.58 3.08 -22.03
CA ARG A 135 -8.06 1.69 -22.10
C ARG A 135 -9.38 1.46 -21.36
N LYS A 136 -9.84 2.44 -20.59
CA LYS A 136 -11.02 2.36 -19.71
C LYS A 136 -10.94 1.17 -18.74
N ASP A 137 -9.75 0.91 -18.20
CA ASP A 137 -9.48 -0.23 -17.34
C ASP A 137 -8.25 0.04 -16.45
N GLY A 138 -8.47 0.14 -15.13
CA GLY A 138 -7.40 0.36 -14.18
C GLY A 138 -7.86 0.34 -12.72
N ALA A 139 -6.93 0.01 -11.83
CA ALA A 139 -7.10 0.09 -10.40
C ALA A 139 -5.89 0.73 -9.72
N LEU A 140 -6.11 1.73 -8.87
CA LEU A 140 -5.10 2.32 -8.02
C LEU A 140 -5.47 2.08 -6.55
N ILE A 141 -4.53 1.56 -5.78
CA ILE A 141 -4.70 1.24 -4.37
C ILE A 141 -3.65 2.00 -3.57
N VAL A 142 -4.06 2.80 -2.62
CA VAL A 142 -3.15 3.50 -1.70
C VAL A 142 -3.16 2.78 -0.35
N VAL A 143 -1.99 2.36 0.13
CA VAL A 143 -1.85 1.80 1.47
C VAL A 143 -1.63 2.93 2.46
N SER A 144 -2.70 3.31 3.13
CA SER A 144 -2.73 4.32 4.18
C SER A 144 -2.45 3.69 5.57
N SER A 145 -3.21 4.03 6.58
CA SER A 145 -3.12 3.52 7.95
C SER A 145 -4.38 3.91 8.74
N VAL A 146 -4.73 3.13 9.76
CA VAL A 146 -5.70 3.57 10.78
C VAL A 146 -5.30 4.89 11.46
N GLY A 147 -3.99 5.21 11.47
CA GLY A 147 -3.48 6.51 11.92
C GLY A 147 -4.05 7.72 11.19
N GLY A 148 -4.61 7.54 9.98
CA GLY A 148 -5.32 8.60 9.25
C GLY A 148 -6.73 8.91 9.79
N PHE A 149 -7.27 8.08 10.68
CA PHE A 149 -8.59 8.28 11.30
C PHE A 149 -8.52 8.83 12.71
N VAL A 150 -7.37 8.72 13.38
CA VAL A 150 -7.22 9.07 14.80
C VAL A 150 -6.08 10.04 15.02
N GLY A 151 -6.19 10.86 16.08
CA GLY A 151 -5.08 11.69 16.55
C GLY A 151 -4.00 10.85 17.21
N SER A 152 -2.75 11.35 17.16
CA SER A 152 -1.62 10.75 17.85
C SER A 152 -0.70 11.82 18.41
N ALA A 153 -0.37 11.74 19.69
CA ALA A 153 0.60 12.61 20.31
C ALA A 153 2.04 12.39 19.81
N MET A 154 2.31 11.23 19.18
CA MET A 154 3.66 10.79 18.84
C MET A 154 3.91 10.60 17.33
N LEU A 155 2.85 10.56 16.51
CA LEU A 155 2.91 10.25 15.07
C LEU A 155 2.25 11.32 14.20
N GLY A 156 2.15 12.58 14.68
CA GLY A 156 1.34 13.63 14.08
C GLY A 156 1.51 13.78 12.56
N ALA A 157 2.73 14.02 12.08
CA ALA A 157 3.00 14.19 10.64
C ALA A 157 2.68 12.93 9.81
N TYR A 158 2.97 11.74 10.36
CA TYR A 158 2.60 10.48 9.71
C TYR A 158 1.08 10.36 9.58
N CYS A 159 0.34 10.62 10.66
CA CYS A 159 -1.13 10.60 10.65
C CYS A 159 -1.72 11.59 9.64
N LEU A 160 -1.16 12.81 9.56
CA LEU A 160 -1.54 13.80 8.55
C LEU A 160 -1.34 13.26 7.13
N SER A 161 -0.17 12.67 6.84
CA SER A 161 0.11 12.09 5.51
C SER A 161 -0.87 10.96 5.17
N LYS A 162 -1.25 10.13 6.17
CA LYS A 162 -2.16 9.00 5.97
C LYS A 162 -3.63 9.43 5.83
N ALA A 163 -4.05 10.50 6.49
CA ALA A 163 -5.35 11.14 6.25
C ALA A 163 -5.42 11.75 4.85
N ALA A 164 -4.33 12.41 4.40
CA ALA A 164 -4.23 12.97 3.06
C ALA A 164 -4.29 11.90 1.96
N ASP A 165 -3.69 10.71 2.17
CA ASP A 165 -3.81 9.55 1.26
C ASP A 165 -5.28 9.16 1.02
N MET A 166 -6.11 9.17 2.07
CA MET A 166 -7.54 8.84 1.97
C MET A 166 -8.30 9.89 1.15
N GLN A 167 -7.96 11.19 1.31
CA GLN A 167 -8.56 12.24 0.52
C GLN A 167 -8.08 12.20 -0.93
N LEU A 168 -6.80 11.90 -1.18
CA LEU A 168 -6.26 11.69 -2.53
C LEU A 168 -7.04 10.60 -3.26
N ALA A 169 -7.29 9.45 -2.61
CA ALA A 169 -8.05 8.37 -3.22
C ALA A 169 -9.48 8.78 -3.60
N ARG A 170 -10.17 9.56 -2.74
CA ARG A 170 -11.50 10.10 -3.06
C ARG A 170 -11.49 11.04 -4.26
N ASN A 171 -10.53 11.96 -4.30
CA ASN A 171 -10.40 12.92 -5.39
C ASN A 171 -10.14 12.21 -6.72
N LEU A 172 -9.17 11.29 -6.75
CA LEU A 172 -8.85 10.52 -7.95
C LEU A 172 -9.99 9.59 -8.38
N ALA A 173 -10.76 9.04 -7.44
CA ALA A 173 -11.94 8.22 -7.78
C ALA A 173 -13.03 9.04 -8.49
N VAL A 174 -13.26 10.29 -8.06
CA VAL A 174 -14.22 11.21 -8.71
C VAL A 174 -13.69 11.65 -10.08
N GLU A 175 -12.41 12.00 -10.17
CA GLU A 175 -11.78 12.49 -11.41
C GLU A 175 -11.74 11.41 -12.50
N TRP A 176 -11.32 10.19 -12.13
CA TRP A 176 -11.03 9.12 -13.10
C TRP A 176 -12.12 8.05 -13.21
N GLY A 177 -13.13 8.07 -12.34
CA GLY A 177 -14.28 7.16 -12.38
C GLY A 177 -15.01 7.13 -13.73
N PRO A 178 -15.27 8.28 -14.40
CA PRO A 178 -15.87 8.31 -15.75
C PRO A 178 -15.08 7.52 -16.79
N HIS A 179 -13.79 7.27 -16.55
CA HIS A 179 -12.92 6.46 -17.39
C HIS A 179 -12.80 5.01 -16.95
N ASN A 180 -13.70 4.54 -16.07
CA ASN A 180 -13.69 3.19 -15.49
C ASN A 180 -12.39 2.86 -14.72
N ILE A 181 -11.81 3.86 -14.05
CA ILE A 181 -10.67 3.69 -13.15
C ILE A 181 -11.18 3.70 -11.72
N ARG A 182 -10.79 2.68 -10.95
CA ARG A 182 -11.16 2.58 -9.54
C ARG A 182 -9.97 2.96 -8.67
N VAL A 183 -10.20 3.83 -7.70
CA VAL A 183 -9.16 4.29 -6.76
C VAL A 183 -9.66 4.10 -5.34
N ASN A 184 -8.92 3.33 -4.54
CA ASN A 184 -9.29 3.04 -3.16
C ASN A 184 -8.09 3.11 -2.22
N CYS A 185 -8.37 3.29 -0.94
CA CYS A 185 -7.40 3.16 0.15
C CYS A 185 -7.59 1.86 0.92
N ILE A 186 -6.50 1.29 1.39
CA ILE A 186 -6.50 0.30 2.47
C ILE A 186 -5.88 0.98 3.70
N ALA A 187 -6.51 0.85 4.86
CA ALA A 187 -6.02 1.39 6.13
C ALA A 187 -5.71 0.25 7.10
N PRO A 188 -4.47 -0.28 7.10
CA PRO A 188 -4.08 -1.31 8.04
C PRO A 188 -3.96 -0.77 9.47
N GLY A 189 -4.26 -1.64 10.45
CA GLY A 189 -3.86 -1.49 11.83
C GLY A 189 -2.38 -1.83 12.04
N ILE A 190 -2.03 -2.36 13.22
CA ILE A 190 -0.67 -2.82 13.51
C ILE A 190 -0.45 -4.19 12.84
N ILE A 191 0.33 -4.18 11.75
CA ILE A 191 0.72 -5.37 10.99
C ILE A 191 2.18 -5.72 11.33
N ARG A 192 2.49 -6.98 11.59
CA ARG A 192 3.85 -7.47 11.88
C ARG A 192 4.78 -7.33 10.68
N THR A 193 5.51 -6.23 10.64
CA THR A 193 6.49 -5.93 9.59
C THR A 193 7.74 -5.29 10.19
N SER A 194 8.82 -5.21 9.42
CA SER A 194 10.01 -4.46 9.85
C SER A 194 9.73 -2.97 10.04
N PHE A 195 8.75 -2.40 9.34
CA PHE A 195 8.35 -0.99 9.48
C PHE A 195 7.72 -0.70 10.85
N SER A 196 6.86 -1.59 11.34
CA SER A 196 6.15 -1.45 12.61
C SER A 196 6.87 -2.11 13.78
N ARG A 197 8.10 -2.63 13.59
CA ARG A 197 8.82 -3.45 14.58
C ARG A 197 8.90 -2.79 15.97
N ALA A 198 9.11 -1.47 16.02
CA ALA A 198 9.18 -0.74 17.28
C ALA A 198 7.89 -0.86 18.14
N LEU A 199 6.75 -1.16 17.53
CA LEU A 199 5.48 -1.30 18.21
C LEU A 199 5.26 -2.71 18.82
N TRP A 200 5.93 -3.74 18.30
CA TRP A 200 5.67 -5.14 18.66
C TRP A 200 6.92 -5.96 19.02
N ALA A 201 8.13 -5.38 18.94
CA ALA A 201 9.36 -6.07 19.33
C ALA A 201 9.41 -6.42 20.82
N ASP A 202 8.77 -5.61 21.66
CA ASP A 202 8.56 -5.90 23.08
C ASP A 202 7.32 -6.80 23.25
N PRO A 203 7.46 -8.02 23.86
CA PRO A 203 6.34 -8.95 23.99
C PRO A 203 5.17 -8.42 24.81
N ALA A 204 5.43 -7.63 25.86
CA ALA A 204 4.37 -7.07 26.70
C ALA A 204 3.57 -6.02 25.94
N ARG A 205 4.25 -5.17 25.16
CA ARG A 205 3.61 -4.19 24.29
C ARG A 205 2.82 -4.85 23.17
N ALA A 206 3.39 -5.88 22.54
CA ALA A 206 2.69 -6.65 21.50
C ALA A 206 1.42 -7.30 22.05
N ALA A 207 1.48 -7.88 23.25
CA ALA A 207 0.33 -8.46 23.94
C ALA A 207 -0.73 -7.40 24.30
N ALA A 208 -0.30 -6.19 24.71
CA ALA A 208 -1.23 -5.10 25.01
C ALA A 208 -1.99 -4.66 23.74
N PHE A 209 -1.30 -4.47 22.61
CA PHE A 209 -1.95 -4.15 21.33
C PHE A 209 -2.85 -5.28 20.84
N ALA A 210 -2.43 -6.53 20.99
CA ALA A 210 -3.27 -7.68 20.64
C ALA A 210 -4.57 -7.72 21.48
N ARG A 211 -4.48 -7.47 22.79
CA ARG A 211 -5.67 -7.39 23.67
C ARG A 211 -6.61 -6.24 23.33
N ALA A 212 -6.07 -5.12 22.81
CA ALA A 212 -6.90 -3.98 22.41
C ALA A 212 -7.74 -4.28 21.16
N ASN A 213 -7.31 -5.21 20.31
CA ASN A 213 -8.07 -5.59 19.12
C ASN A 213 -9.18 -6.60 19.47
N PRO A 214 -10.40 -6.47 18.95
CA PRO A 214 -11.45 -7.51 19.06
C PRO A 214 -10.98 -8.89 18.62
N LEU A 215 -10.18 -9.02 17.56
CA LEU A 215 -9.62 -10.31 17.10
C LEU A 215 -8.44 -10.83 17.94
N ARG A 216 -8.04 -10.11 19.02
CA ARG A 216 -7.04 -10.52 20.00
C ARG A 216 -5.67 -10.89 19.42
N ARG A 217 -5.31 -10.34 18.27
CA ARG A 217 -4.01 -10.53 17.63
C ARG A 217 -3.56 -9.27 16.91
N LEU A 218 -2.28 -9.19 16.61
CA LEU A 218 -1.76 -8.28 15.59
C LEU A 218 -2.04 -8.86 14.20
N GLY A 219 -2.12 -7.99 13.19
CA GLY A 219 -2.25 -8.43 11.82
C GLY A 219 -0.92 -8.94 11.25
N ASP A 220 -1.01 -9.78 10.23
CA ASP A 220 0.09 -10.21 9.38
C ASP A 220 -0.07 -9.60 7.97
N PRO A 221 1.00 -9.50 7.17
CA PRO A 221 0.92 -8.91 5.83
C PRO A 221 -0.16 -9.52 4.92
N ASP A 222 -0.44 -10.83 5.07
CA ASP A 222 -1.45 -11.54 4.29
C ASP A 222 -2.89 -11.10 4.63
N ASP A 223 -3.14 -10.62 5.85
CA ASP A 223 -4.45 -10.05 6.22
C ASP A 223 -4.80 -8.82 5.33
N VAL A 224 -3.79 -8.12 4.82
CA VAL A 224 -3.95 -6.95 3.95
C VAL A 224 -3.97 -7.34 2.48
N ALA A 225 -3.19 -8.35 2.10
CA ALA A 225 -2.96 -8.71 0.70
C ALA A 225 -4.22 -9.20 -0.01
N GLY A 226 -5.07 -9.98 0.66
CA GLY A 226 -6.33 -10.46 0.09
C GLY A 226 -7.28 -9.31 -0.31
N LEU A 227 -7.34 -8.26 0.51
CA LEU A 227 -8.14 -7.08 0.19
C LEU A 227 -7.58 -6.32 -1.03
N ALA A 228 -6.24 -6.25 -1.17
CA ALA A 228 -5.64 -5.63 -2.35
C ALA A 228 -5.97 -6.40 -3.64
N VAL A 229 -5.99 -7.74 -3.61
CA VAL A 229 -6.45 -8.58 -4.74
C VAL A 229 -7.93 -8.30 -5.06
N LEU A 230 -8.81 -8.24 -4.05
CA LEU A 230 -10.21 -7.89 -4.23
C LEU A 230 -10.35 -6.55 -4.95
N LEU A 231 -9.68 -5.51 -4.45
CA LEU A 231 -9.75 -4.16 -5.02
C LEU A 231 -9.16 -4.07 -6.44
N ALA A 232 -8.16 -4.87 -6.77
CA ALA A 232 -7.55 -4.93 -8.09
C ALA A 232 -8.40 -5.69 -9.11
N SER A 233 -9.23 -6.64 -8.67
CA SER A 233 -9.94 -7.60 -9.51
C SER A 233 -11.38 -7.19 -9.83
N ARG A 234 -12.09 -8.05 -10.58
CA ARG A 234 -13.52 -7.91 -10.86
C ARG A 234 -14.38 -8.01 -9.60
N ALA A 235 -13.91 -8.66 -8.53
CA ALA A 235 -14.59 -8.71 -7.25
C ALA A 235 -14.82 -7.30 -6.66
N GLY A 236 -13.91 -6.35 -6.93
CA GLY A 236 -14.01 -4.96 -6.51
C GLY A 236 -14.60 -4.01 -7.58
N ALA A 237 -15.25 -4.51 -8.63
CA ALA A 237 -15.65 -3.70 -9.78
C ALA A 237 -16.58 -2.51 -9.46
N PHE A 238 -17.31 -2.58 -8.34
CA PHE A 238 -18.19 -1.48 -7.91
C PHE A 238 -17.72 -0.78 -6.63
N ILE A 239 -16.40 -0.88 -6.33
CA ILE A 239 -15.78 -0.24 -5.16
C ILE A 239 -14.79 0.81 -5.66
N THR A 240 -15.07 2.09 -5.41
CA THR A 240 -14.16 3.21 -5.70
C THR A 240 -14.35 4.34 -4.68
N GLY A 241 -13.31 5.12 -4.42
CA GLY A 241 -13.30 6.23 -3.46
C GLY A 241 -13.35 5.79 -1.99
N GLN A 242 -13.24 4.49 -1.70
CA GLN A 242 -13.39 3.97 -0.35
C GLN A 242 -12.06 3.85 0.38
N THR A 243 -12.11 3.96 1.71
CA THR A 243 -11.04 3.56 2.61
C THR A 243 -11.49 2.34 3.40
N LEU A 244 -10.86 1.20 3.12
CA LEU A 244 -11.21 -0.07 3.76
C LEU A 244 -10.22 -0.38 4.88
N ILE A 245 -10.75 -0.57 6.07
CA ILE A 245 -9.96 -0.79 7.29
C ILE A 245 -9.65 -2.28 7.45
N VAL A 246 -8.39 -2.60 7.78
CA VAL A 246 -7.91 -3.96 8.07
C VAL A 246 -7.09 -3.89 9.36
N ASP A 247 -7.76 -3.93 10.51
CA ASP A 247 -7.15 -3.63 11.81
C ASP A 247 -7.55 -4.58 12.94
N GLY A 248 -8.28 -5.66 12.63
CA GLY A 248 -8.79 -6.58 13.63
C GLY A 248 -9.86 -5.98 14.56
N GLY A 249 -10.47 -4.87 14.10
CA GLY A 249 -11.50 -4.13 14.85
C GLY A 249 -10.93 -3.06 15.80
N GLY A 250 -9.63 -2.76 15.74
CA GLY A 250 -8.97 -1.85 16.66
C GLY A 250 -9.56 -0.43 16.71
N LEU A 251 -10.07 0.09 15.59
CA LEU A 251 -10.70 1.41 15.54
C LEU A 251 -12.10 1.46 16.15
N ILE A 252 -12.85 0.37 16.10
CA ILE A 252 -14.21 0.37 16.66
C ILE A 252 -14.25 0.09 18.16
N GLY A 253 -13.08 -0.19 18.74
CA GLY A 253 -12.90 -0.42 20.17
C GLY A 253 -12.66 -1.88 20.51
N GLY A 254 -11.91 -2.10 21.60
CA GLY A 254 -11.68 -3.39 22.22
C GLY A 254 -12.15 -3.32 23.67
N GLY A 255 -13.11 -4.15 24.04
CA GLY A 255 -13.54 -4.34 25.41
C GLY A 255 -13.03 -5.65 25.98
N GLU A 256 -13.12 -5.82 27.31
CA GLU A 256 -13.03 -7.16 27.90
C GLU A 256 -14.18 -8.02 27.37
N PRO A 257 -13.94 -9.31 27.03
CA PRO A 257 -15.02 -10.20 26.64
C PRO A 257 -16.05 -10.26 27.80
N LEU A 258 -17.32 -10.24 27.45
CA LEU A 258 -18.35 -10.64 28.41
C LEU A 258 -18.11 -12.13 28.72
N THR A 259 -17.61 -12.43 29.90
CA THR A 259 -17.41 -13.80 30.42
C THR A 259 -18.73 -14.41 30.79
#